data_b73ec022eb0c71ec45c6466973385b0f
#
_entry.id   b73ec022eb0c71ec45c6466973385b0f
#
_cell.length_a   1.000
_cell.length_b   1.000
_cell.length_c   1.000
_cell.angle_alpha   90.00
_cell.angle_beta   90.00
_cell.angle_gamma   90.00
#
_symmetry.space_group_name_H-M   'P 1'
#
loop_
_entity.id
_entity.type
_entity.pdbx_description
1 polymer ?
#
loop_
_entity_poly.entity_id
_entity_poly.type
_entity_poly.pdbx_seq_one_letter_code
_entity_poly.pdbx_strand_id
1 'polypeptide(L)'
;YNEEESVPLFYPAVNKVMDTIPDLEPEYWFINDGSKDNTLKEIKELRKKDPEHVHFVSFSRNFGKESALYAGLQAATGDYVVVMDVDLQDPPKFLPQMYDLIKTGEYDCIGTRRVDRTGEAKFKSFLSDMFYKVVNKISDTEIVPGARDYRMMTRQMVDAVLNMPEYNRFSKGIFSWVGFKTKYLDYHNVERVAGESDWNTWKLFKYAMDGIADFSQAPLNLAVWIGTGSFILSLIGLIAVIIRR
;
A
#
# COMPACT_ATOMS: atom_id res chain seq x y z
N TYR A 1 -2.88 4.48 12.61
CA TYR A 1 -2.08 5.24 13.57
C TYR A 1 -2.80 6.54 13.93
N ASN A 2 -3.11 6.73 15.23
CA ASN A 2 -3.85 7.88 15.77
C ASN A 2 -5.20 8.11 15.06
N GLU A 3 -6.07 7.14 15.17
CA GLU A 3 -7.39 7.11 14.52
C GLU A 3 -8.51 6.85 15.55
N GLU A 4 -8.40 7.43 16.75
CA GLU A 4 -9.37 7.23 17.84
C GLU A 4 -10.78 7.66 17.46
N GLU A 5 -10.93 8.65 16.58
CA GLU A 5 -12.23 9.13 16.08
C GLU A 5 -12.76 8.26 14.93
N SER A 6 -11.88 7.69 14.12
CA SER A 6 -12.25 6.92 12.92
C SER A 6 -12.68 5.50 13.22
N VAL A 7 -12.00 4.82 14.17
CA VAL A 7 -12.24 3.40 14.51
C VAL A 7 -13.70 3.15 14.91
N PRO A 8 -14.34 3.94 15.79
CA PRO A 8 -15.74 3.73 16.16
C PRO A 8 -16.75 3.92 15.02
N LEU A 9 -16.38 4.70 13.99
CA LEU A 9 -17.21 4.96 12.82
C LEU A 9 -17.04 3.90 11.74
N PHE A 10 -15.81 3.38 11.59
CA PHE A 10 -15.44 2.42 10.57
C PHE A 10 -16.16 1.09 10.75
N TYR A 11 -16.08 0.50 11.96
CA TYR A 11 -16.64 -0.83 12.21
C TYR A 11 -18.12 -0.93 11.86
N PRO A 12 -19.03 -0.05 12.37
CA PRO A 12 -20.46 -0.14 12.03
C PRO A 12 -20.72 0.16 10.54
N ALA A 13 -19.91 1.01 9.90
CA ALA A 13 -20.09 1.31 8.48
C ALA A 13 -19.77 0.10 7.59
N VAL A 14 -18.69 -0.63 7.90
CA VAL A 14 -18.31 -1.84 7.17
C VAL A 14 -19.28 -2.97 7.47
N ASN A 15 -19.60 -3.20 8.75
CA ASN A 15 -20.50 -4.29 9.17
C ASN A 15 -21.89 -4.17 8.51
N LYS A 16 -22.44 -2.95 8.44
CA LYS A 16 -23.70 -2.69 7.74
C LYS A 16 -23.68 -3.12 6.26
N VAL A 17 -22.53 -3.01 5.60
CA VAL A 17 -22.37 -3.48 4.22
C VAL A 17 -22.20 -4.99 4.19
N MET A 18 -21.43 -5.57 5.12
CA MET A 18 -21.27 -7.02 5.20
C MET A 18 -22.58 -7.74 5.44
N ASP A 19 -23.51 -7.18 6.23
CA ASP A 19 -24.86 -7.70 6.42
C ASP A 19 -25.66 -7.87 5.10
N THR A 20 -25.24 -7.19 4.04
CA THR A 20 -25.86 -7.33 2.69
C THR A 20 -25.27 -8.49 1.88
N ILE A 21 -24.26 -9.19 2.39
CA ILE A 21 -23.57 -10.31 1.71
C ILE A 21 -23.72 -11.57 2.58
N PRO A 22 -24.86 -12.28 2.53
CA PRO A 22 -25.19 -13.33 3.48
C PRO A 22 -24.29 -14.58 3.39
N ASP A 23 -23.56 -14.73 2.28
CA ASP A 23 -22.68 -15.90 2.04
C ASP A 23 -21.29 -15.74 2.69
N LEU A 24 -21.02 -14.61 3.36
CA LEU A 24 -19.72 -14.31 3.97
C LEU A 24 -19.82 -14.18 5.49
N GLU A 25 -18.85 -14.76 6.17
CA GLU A 25 -18.59 -14.58 7.58
C GLU A 25 -17.34 -13.70 7.73
N PRO A 26 -17.48 -12.43 8.18
CA PRO A 26 -16.35 -11.49 8.22
C PRO A 26 -15.51 -11.69 9.48
N GLU A 27 -14.17 -11.61 9.34
CA GLU A 27 -13.25 -11.36 10.45
C GLU A 27 -12.60 -9.99 10.26
N TYR A 28 -12.44 -9.23 11.33
CA TYR A 28 -11.84 -7.88 11.32
C TYR A 28 -10.52 -7.88 12.07
N TRP A 29 -9.43 -7.63 11.36
CA TRP A 29 -8.10 -7.48 11.95
C TRP A 29 -7.69 -6.01 11.98
N PHE A 30 -7.80 -5.38 13.16
CA PHE A 30 -7.32 -4.02 13.37
C PHE A 30 -5.82 -4.02 13.70
N ILE A 31 -5.03 -3.35 12.86
CA ILE A 31 -3.59 -3.24 13.08
C ILE A 31 -3.28 -1.85 13.63
N ASN A 32 -2.93 -1.79 14.92
CA ASN A 32 -2.52 -0.57 15.59
C ASN A 32 -1.01 -0.40 15.50
N ASP A 33 -0.56 0.53 14.69
CA ASP A 33 0.87 0.84 14.44
C ASP A 33 1.43 1.76 15.54
N GLY A 34 1.32 1.34 16.82
CA GLY A 34 1.88 2.05 17.96
C GLY A 34 1.29 3.44 18.19
N SER A 35 -0.04 3.59 18.06
CA SER A 35 -0.75 4.85 18.32
C SER A 35 -0.51 5.40 19.71
N LYS A 36 -0.51 6.74 19.84
CA LYS A 36 -0.27 7.46 21.08
C LYS A 36 -1.53 8.07 21.71
N ASP A 37 -2.63 8.04 20.95
CA ASP A 37 -3.97 8.46 21.37
C ASP A 37 -4.79 7.27 21.91
N ASN A 38 -6.11 7.39 21.98
CA ASN A 38 -7.00 6.35 22.46
C ASN A 38 -7.33 5.25 21.41
N THR A 39 -6.71 5.24 20.22
CA THR A 39 -6.99 4.25 19.18
C THR A 39 -7.01 2.81 19.70
N LEU A 40 -5.97 2.41 20.47
CA LEU A 40 -5.91 1.05 21.00
C LEU A 40 -7.04 0.75 21.99
N LYS A 41 -7.47 1.75 22.77
CA LYS A 41 -8.60 1.62 23.68
C LYS A 41 -9.89 1.37 22.90
N GLU A 42 -10.15 2.15 21.88
CA GLU A 42 -11.34 1.99 21.03
C GLU A 42 -11.38 0.60 20.36
N ILE A 43 -10.26 0.11 19.83
CA ILE A 43 -10.15 -1.24 19.26
C ILE A 43 -10.46 -2.31 20.30
N LYS A 44 -9.92 -2.17 21.54
CA LYS A 44 -10.21 -3.12 22.62
C LYS A 44 -11.67 -3.13 23.04
N GLU A 45 -12.33 -1.96 23.04
CA GLU A 45 -13.77 -1.88 23.33
C GLU A 45 -14.62 -2.53 22.21
N LEU A 46 -14.23 -2.39 20.95
CA LEU A 46 -14.87 -3.13 19.84
C LEU A 46 -14.72 -4.64 20.03
N ARG A 47 -13.51 -5.13 20.33
CA ARG A 47 -13.28 -6.55 20.57
C ARG A 47 -14.10 -7.10 21.77
N LYS A 48 -14.33 -6.31 22.82
CA LYS A 48 -15.20 -6.73 23.93
C LYS A 48 -16.67 -6.89 23.49
N LYS A 49 -17.11 -6.02 22.55
CA LYS A 49 -18.48 -6.05 22.03
C LYS A 49 -18.69 -7.21 21.04
N ASP A 50 -17.67 -7.53 20.27
CA ASP A 50 -17.70 -8.56 19.25
C ASP A 50 -16.39 -9.38 19.28
N PRO A 51 -16.24 -10.31 20.25
CA PRO A 51 -15.02 -11.09 20.42
C PRO A 51 -14.81 -12.17 19.36
N GLU A 52 -15.86 -12.57 18.63
CA GLU A 52 -15.79 -13.59 17.62
C GLU A 52 -15.21 -13.07 16.32
N HIS A 53 -15.59 -11.86 15.92
CA HIS A 53 -15.19 -11.29 14.62
C HIS A 53 -14.08 -10.26 14.72
N VAL A 54 -13.94 -9.53 15.85
CA VAL A 54 -12.96 -8.45 15.99
C VAL A 54 -11.69 -8.94 16.65
N HIS A 55 -10.60 -8.84 15.93
CA HIS A 55 -9.23 -9.15 16.36
C HIS A 55 -8.33 -7.94 16.19
N PHE A 56 -7.17 -7.92 16.84
CA PHE A 56 -6.19 -6.85 16.63
C PHE A 56 -4.76 -7.29 16.90
N VAL A 57 -3.83 -6.61 16.21
CA VAL A 57 -2.40 -6.61 16.49
C VAL A 57 -2.00 -5.21 16.91
N SER A 58 -1.19 -5.07 17.97
CA SER A 58 -0.70 -3.76 18.42
C SER A 58 0.81 -3.76 18.50
N PHE A 59 1.45 -2.88 17.76
CA PHE A 59 2.89 -2.71 17.75
C PHE A 59 3.37 -1.90 18.95
N SER A 60 4.60 -2.17 19.39
CA SER A 60 5.26 -1.46 20.52
C SER A 60 5.61 0.00 20.18
N ARG A 61 5.74 0.34 18.91
CA ARG A 61 5.96 1.68 18.36
C ARG A 61 5.43 1.77 16.94
N ASN A 62 5.45 2.96 16.34
CA ASN A 62 5.18 3.12 14.92
C ASN A 62 6.32 2.52 14.08
N PHE A 63 5.98 1.51 13.26
CA PHE A 63 6.85 0.85 12.29
C PHE A 63 6.51 1.22 10.84
N GLY A 64 5.40 1.94 10.64
CA GLY A 64 4.93 2.40 9.34
C GLY A 64 3.85 1.52 8.71
N LYS A 65 3.15 2.11 7.74
CA LYS A 65 2.00 1.51 7.06
C LYS A 65 2.32 0.15 6.42
N GLU A 66 3.49 0.01 5.80
CA GLU A 66 3.90 -1.23 5.13
C GLU A 66 4.03 -2.40 6.12
N SER A 67 4.62 -2.16 7.30
CA SER A 67 4.73 -3.17 8.35
C SER A 67 3.35 -3.55 8.91
N ALA A 68 2.47 -2.56 9.10
CA ALA A 68 1.11 -2.80 9.56
C ALA A 68 0.31 -3.63 8.54
N LEU A 69 0.42 -3.32 7.26
CA LEU A 69 -0.23 -4.05 6.18
C LEU A 69 0.26 -5.51 6.13
N TYR A 70 1.57 -5.72 6.21
CA TYR A 70 2.16 -7.07 6.24
C TYR A 70 1.65 -7.89 7.43
N ALA A 71 1.63 -7.30 8.63
CA ALA A 71 1.11 -7.97 9.84
C ALA A 71 -0.38 -8.31 9.71
N GLY A 72 -1.18 -7.43 9.10
CA GLY A 72 -2.59 -7.68 8.82
C GLY A 72 -2.79 -8.85 7.87
N LEU A 73 -2.03 -8.89 6.78
CA LEU A 73 -2.09 -10.01 5.83
C LEU A 73 -1.65 -11.34 6.46
N GLN A 74 -0.64 -11.32 7.36
CA GLN A 74 -0.23 -12.53 8.09
C GLN A 74 -1.27 -13.01 9.09
N ALA A 75 -2.01 -12.10 9.73
CA ALA A 75 -3.00 -12.43 10.74
C ALA A 75 -4.32 -12.92 10.14
N ALA A 76 -4.69 -12.40 8.97
CA ALA A 76 -5.94 -12.73 8.29
C ALA A 76 -5.98 -14.21 7.84
N THR A 77 -7.12 -14.90 8.09
CA THR A 77 -7.28 -16.34 7.81
C THR A 77 -8.31 -16.63 6.73
N GLY A 78 -9.17 -15.68 6.37
CA GLY A 78 -10.26 -15.84 5.41
C GLY A 78 -9.81 -16.22 3.99
N ASP A 79 -10.72 -16.81 3.20
CA ASP A 79 -10.50 -17.17 1.79
C ASP A 79 -10.25 -15.95 0.92
N TYR A 80 -10.87 -14.85 1.29
CA TYR A 80 -10.65 -13.52 0.68
C TYR A 80 -10.19 -12.54 1.74
N VAL A 81 -9.20 -11.72 1.41
CA VAL A 81 -8.65 -10.72 2.33
C VAL A 81 -8.83 -9.33 1.73
N VAL A 82 -9.39 -8.43 2.52
CA VAL A 82 -9.60 -7.03 2.14
C VAL A 82 -8.68 -6.14 2.96
N VAL A 83 -7.94 -5.26 2.29
CA VAL A 83 -7.18 -4.18 2.93
C VAL A 83 -7.98 -2.89 2.84
N MET A 84 -8.18 -2.22 3.97
CA MET A 84 -8.88 -0.93 4.06
C MET A 84 -8.20 0.01 5.05
N ASP A 85 -8.18 1.29 4.75
CA ASP A 85 -7.85 2.34 5.71
C ASP A 85 -9.10 2.68 6.56
N VAL A 86 -8.93 2.93 7.87
CA VAL A 86 -10.08 3.15 8.79
C VAL A 86 -10.73 4.52 8.67
N ASP A 87 -10.18 5.43 7.87
CA ASP A 87 -10.65 6.82 7.69
C ASP A 87 -11.88 6.99 6.78
N LEU A 88 -12.42 5.86 6.28
CA LEU A 88 -13.57 5.79 5.37
C LEU A 88 -13.38 6.56 4.03
N GLN A 89 -12.16 6.94 3.67
CA GLN A 89 -11.85 7.40 2.31
C GLN A 89 -12.00 6.28 1.27
N ASP A 90 -11.92 5.05 1.73
CA ASP A 90 -12.16 3.83 0.97
C ASP A 90 -13.62 3.36 1.22
N PRO A 91 -14.57 3.63 0.29
CA PRO A 91 -15.98 3.43 0.57
C PRO A 91 -16.35 1.93 0.71
N PRO A 92 -16.90 1.48 1.85
CA PRO A 92 -17.28 0.07 2.05
C PRO A 92 -18.30 -0.45 1.03
N LYS A 93 -19.07 0.43 0.40
CA LYS A 93 -20.09 0.10 -0.62
C LYS A 93 -19.55 -0.72 -1.82
N PHE A 94 -18.23 -0.74 -2.02
CA PHE A 94 -17.61 -1.55 -3.08
C PHE A 94 -17.44 -3.03 -2.70
N LEU A 95 -17.50 -3.39 -1.42
CA LEU A 95 -17.30 -4.76 -0.96
C LEU A 95 -18.22 -5.78 -1.65
N PRO A 96 -19.54 -5.54 -1.81
CA PRO A 96 -20.40 -6.48 -2.53
C PRO A 96 -19.98 -6.66 -3.99
N GLN A 97 -19.64 -5.57 -4.69
CA GLN A 97 -19.21 -5.63 -6.07
C GLN A 97 -17.84 -6.33 -6.22
N MET A 98 -16.91 -6.10 -5.28
CA MET A 98 -15.62 -6.81 -5.25
C MET A 98 -15.83 -8.31 -5.07
N TYR A 99 -16.69 -8.69 -4.13
CA TYR A 99 -17.01 -10.10 -3.89
C TYR A 99 -17.66 -10.75 -5.11
N ASP A 100 -18.63 -10.09 -5.73
CA ASP A 100 -19.30 -10.61 -6.92
C ASP A 100 -18.33 -10.84 -8.09
N LEU A 101 -17.32 -10.01 -8.23
CA LEU A 101 -16.30 -10.16 -9.27
C LEU A 101 -15.27 -11.24 -8.92
N ILE A 102 -14.78 -11.28 -7.68
CA ILE A 102 -13.70 -12.22 -7.31
C ILE A 102 -14.21 -13.67 -7.22
N LYS A 103 -15.44 -13.88 -6.75
CA LYS A 103 -16.05 -15.23 -6.67
C LYS A 103 -16.26 -15.89 -8.03
N THR A 104 -16.21 -15.13 -9.14
CA THR A 104 -16.26 -15.73 -10.49
C THR A 104 -15.03 -16.58 -10.82
N GLY A 105 -13.93 -16.40 -10.09
CA GLY A 105 -12.63 -17.01 -10.40
C GLY A 105 -11.93 -16.41 -11.60
N GLU A 106 -12.47 -15.32 -12.19
CA GLU A 106 -11.82 -14.64 -13.32
C GLU A 106 -10.67 -13.75 -12.87
N TYR A 107 -10.74 -13.22 -11.63
CA TYR A 107 -9.75 -12.30 -11.07
C TYR A 107 -9.29 -12.79 -9.70
N ASP A 108 -8.01 -12.58 -9.39
CA ASP A 108 -7.41 -12.89 -8.10
C ASP A 108 -7.39 -11.68 -7.17
N CYS A 109 -7.54 -10.48 -7.75
CA CYS A 109 -7.56 -9.22 -7.03
C CYS A 109 -8.56 -8.26 -7.65
N ILE A 110 -9.38 -7.64 -6.80
CA ILE A 110 -10.21 -6.50 -7.18
C ILE A 110 -9.71 -5.30 -6.39
N GLY A 111 -8.97 -4.43 -7.06
CA GLY A 111 -8.47 -3.19 -6.48
C GLY A 111 -9.39 -2.01 -6.73
N THR A 112 -9.15 -0.91 -6.03
CA THR A 112 -9.79 0.37 -6.32
C THR A 112 -8.79 1.35 -6.91
N ARG A 113 -9.30 2.24 -7.78
CA ARG A 113 -8.50 3.29 -8.40
C ARG A 113 -9.23 4.61 -8.33
N ARG A 114 -8.57 5.63 -7.77
CA ARG A 114 -9.09 6.99 -7.77
C ARG A 114 -8.83 7.64 -9.12
N VAL A 115 -9.89 8.06 -9.80
CA VAL A 115 -9.83 8.63 -11.17
C VAL A 115 -9.79 10.15 -11.21
N ASP A 116 -10.12 10.83 -10.10
CA ASP A 116 -10.04 12.27 -10.00
C ASP A 116 -9.01 12.73 -8.98
N ARG A 117 -8.53 13.94 -9.18
CA ARG A 117 -7.61 14.66 -8.28
C ARG A 117 -8.20 16.00 -7.89
N THR A 118 -9.51 16.08 -7.79
CA THR A 118 -10.23 17.29 -7.41
C THR A 118 -9.77 17.75 -6.03
N GLY A 119 -9.24 18.97 -5.92
CA GLY A 119 -8.70 19.51 -4.66
C GLY A 119 -7.18 19.30 -4.45
N GLU A 120 -6.47 18.57 -5.30
CA GLU A 120 -5.00 18.49 -5.20
C GLU A 120 -4.31 19.68 -5.88
N ALA A 121 -3.22 20.18 -5.25
CA ALA A 121 -2.41 21.23 -5.87
C ALA A 121 -1.81 20.73 -7.20
N LYS A 122 -1.93 21.52 -8.27
CA LYS A 122 -1.46 21.16 -9.63
C LYS A 122 0.00 20.70 -9.66
N PHE A 123 0.85 21.28 -8.82
CA PHE A 123 2.26 20.91 -8.70
C PHE A 123 2.44 19.49 -8.12
N LYS A 124 1.64 19.11 -7.10
CA LYS A 124 1.68 17.78 -6.50
C LYS A 124 1.19 16.71 -7.48
N SER A 125 0.15 17.03 -8.25
CA SER A 125 -0.36 16.16 -9.31
C SER A 125 0.70 15.94 -10.41
N PHE A 126 1.37 17.01 -10.87
CA PHE A 126 2.44 16.93 -11.85
C PHE A 126 3.62 16.05 -11.39
N LEU A 127 4.09 16.25 -10.14
CA LEU A 127 5.15 15.42 -9.55
C LEU A 127 4.76 13.94 -9.47
N SER A 128 3.52 13.67 -9.09
CA SER A 128 2.98 12.30 -9.04
C SER A 128 2.96 11.66 -10.44
N ASP A 129 2.50 12.39 -11.47
CA ASP A 129 2.48 11.87 -12.85
C ASP A 129 3.88 11.62 -13.40
N MET A 130 4.81 12.52 -13.10
CA MET A 130 6.22 12.34 -13.46
C MET A 130 6.80 11.10 -12.76
N PHE A 131 6.52 10.93 -11.48
CA PHE A 131 6.95 9.75 -10.71
C PHE A 131 6.45 8.46 -11.38
N TYR A 132 5.15 8.32 -11.62
CA TYR A 132 4.61 7.11 -12.27
C TYR A 132 5.20 6.86 -13.66
N LYS A 133 5.41 7.92 -14.46
CA LYS A 133 6.06 7.80 -15.78
C LYS A 133 7.50 7.28 -15.66
N VAL A 134 8.27 7.82 -14.70
CA VAL A 134 9.66 7.41 -14.49
C VAL A 134 9.70 5.97 -13.98
N VAL A 135 8.95 5.66 -12.92
CA VAL A 135 8.95 4.32 -12.32
C VAL A 135 8.52 3.27 -13.34
N ASN A 136 7.42 3.46 -14.05
CA ASN A 136 6.95 2.49 -15.06
C ASN A 136 7.88 2.36 -16.27
N LYS A 137 8.80 3.32 -16.49
CA LYS A 137 9.82 3.22 -17.54
C LYS A 137 11.06 2.45 -17.10
N ILE A 138 11.41 2.50 -15.83
CA ILE A 138 12.65 1.93 -15.27
C ILE A 138 12.42 0.68 -14.43
N SER A 139 11.17 0.37 -14.09
CA SER A 139 10.74 -0.81 -13.34
C SER A 139 10.25 -1.89 -14.30
N ASP A 140 10.52 -3.14 -13.95
CA ASP A 140 9.98 -4.31 -14.66
C ASP A 140 8.50 -4.57 -14.30
N THR A 141 7.93 -3.75 -13.40
CA THR A 141 6.56 -3.89 -12.90
C THR A 141 5.77 -2.62 -13.18
N GLU A 142 4.59 -2.76 -13.79
CA GLU A 142 3.69 -1.64 -14.04
C GLU A 142 2.93 -1.27 -12.75
N ILE A 143 3.18 -0.06 -12.25
CA ILE A 143 2.43 0.50 -11.12
C ILE A 143 1.28 1.34 -11.67
N VAL A 144 0.04 0.91 -11.38
CA VAL A 144 -1.17 1.57 -11.90
C VAL A 144 -1.38 2.93 -11.22
N PRO A 145 -1.38 4.05 -11.97
CA PRO A 145 -1.62 5.37 -11.40
C PRO A 145 -2.99 5.46 -10.73
N GLY A 146 -3.03 6.06 -9.52
CA GLY A 146 -4.27 6.21 -8.76
C GLY A 146 -4.74 4.95 -8.02
N ALA A 147 -4.06 3.79 -8.20
CA ALA A 147 -4.37 2.59 -7.43
C ALA A 147 -4.24 2.85 -5.93
N ARG A 148 -5.25 2.39 -5.18
CA ARG A 148 -5.30 2.46 -3.71
C ARG A 148 -4.89 1.12 -3.11
N ASP A 149 -4.61 1.15 -1.81
CA ASP A 149 -4.37 -0.08 -1.05
C ASP A 149 -5.66 -0.86 -0.82
N TYR A 150 -6.83 -0.19 -0.90
CA TYR A 150 -8.14 -0.80 -0.81
C TYR A 150 -8.35 -1.80 -1.94
N ARG A 151 -8.28 -3.07 -1.60
CA ARG A 151 -8.42 -4.20 -2.50
C ARG A 151 -8.91 -5.45 -1.79
N MET A 152 -9.60 -6.31 -2.54
CA MET A 152 -9.94 -7.66 -2.14
C MET A 152 -9.05 -8.65 -2.91
N MET A 153 -8.43 -9.59 -2.23
CA MET A 153 -7.48 -10.56 -2.77
C MET A 153 -7.90 -11.98 -2.39
N THR A 154 -7.65 -12.94 -3.29
CA THR A 154 -7.72 -14.36 -2.96
C THR A 154 -6.63 -14.76 -1.96
N ARG A 155 -6.86 -15.82 -1.19
CA ARG A 155 -5.86 -16.41 -0.29
C ARG A 155 -4.55 -16.71 -1.03
N GLN A 156 -4.64 -17.28 -2.24
CA GLN A 156 -3.47 -17.59 -3.06
C GLN A 156 -2.61 -16.37 -3.35
N MET A 157 -3.22 -15.23 -3.68
CA MET A 157 -2.47 -13.99 -3.89
C MET A 157 -1.86 -13.46 -2.60
N VAL A 158 -2.58 -13.52 -1.48
CA VAL A 158 -2.06 -13.11 -0.15
C VAL A 158 -0.85 -13.94 0.23
N ASP A 159 -0.91 -15.25 0.06
CA ASP A 159 0.21 -16.15 0.38
C ASP A 159 1.44 -15.85 -0.50
N ALA A 160 1.25 -15.54 -1.79
CA ALA A 160 2.34 -15.12 -2.66
C ALA A 160 2.97 -13.79 -2.20
N VAL A 161 2.16 -12.81 -1.79
CA VAL A 161 2.63 -11.53 -1.23
C VAL A 161 3.38 -11.72 0.09
N LEU A 162 2.96 -12.65 0.94
CA LEU A 162 3.62 -12.97 2.20
C LEU A 162 4.94 -13.71 2.02
N ASN A 163 5.12 -14.44 0.92
CA ASN A 163 6.39 -15.08 0.56
C ASN A 163 7.47 -14.08 0.09
N MET A 164 7.15 -12.78 0.05
CA MET A 164 8.09 -11.70 -0.24
C MET A 164 8.35 -10.89 1.06
N PRO A 165 9.30 -11.31 1.91
CA PRO A 165 9.52 -10.75 3.25
C PRO A 165 10.52 -9.58 3.26
N GLU A 166 10.59 -8.78 2.21
CA GLU A 166 11.51 -7.65 2.10
C GLU A 166 11.35 -6.69 3.28
N TYR A 167 12.47 -6.19 3.82
CA TYR A 167 12.46 -5.22 4.91
C TYR A 167 11.91 -3.85 4.49
N ASN A 168 12.36 -3.35 3.36
CA ASN A 168 11.81 -2.14 2.74
C ASN A 168 10.71 -2.57 1.77
N ARG A 169 9.46 -2.57 2.24
CA ARG A 169 8.33 -2.97 1.43
C ARG A 169 7.73 -1.78 0.70
N PHE A 170 7.37 -2.00 -0.54
CA PHE A 170 6.55 -1.11 -1.33
C PHE A 170 5.35 -1.90 -1.88
N SER A 171 4.30 -2.00 -1.09
CA SER A 171 3.18 -2.92 -1.34
C SER A 171 2.53 -2.72 -2.70
N LYS A 172 2.44 -1.47 -3.21
CA LYS A 172 1.91 -1.20 -4.55
C LYS A 172 2.71 -1.88 -5.66
N GLY A 173 4.03 -1.95 -5.51
CA GLY A 173 4.89 -2.70 -6.41
C GLY A 173 4.74 -4.19 -6.23
N ILE A 174 4.75 -4.69 -4.99
CA ILE A 174 4.62 -6.12 -4.66
C ILE A 174 3.31 -6.69 -5.22
N PHE A 175 2.17 -6.00 -5.04
CA PHE A 175 0.89 -6.44 -5.58
C PHE A 175 0.86 -6.56 -7.10
N SER A 176 1.63 -5.75 -7.81
CA SER A 176 1.79 -5.88 -9.27
C SER A 176 2.82 -6.94 -9.65
N TRP A 177 3.92 -7.02 -8.88
CA TRP A 177 5.03 -7.94 -9.13
C TRP A 177 4.63 -9.42 -9.06
N VAL A 178 3.75 -9.80 -8.13
CA VAL A 178 3.29 -11.19 -8.00
C VAL A 178 2.47 -11.68 -9.21
N GLY A 179 2.08 -10.81 -10.14
CA GLY A 179 1.55 -11.15 -11.46
C GLY A 179 0.14 -11.71 -11.50
N PHE A 180 -0.63 -11.60 -10.41
CA PHE A 180 -2.01 -12.06 -10.34
C PHE A 180 -2.97 -11.16 -11.13
N LYS A 181 -4.04 -11.75 -11.69
CA LYS A 181 -5.00 -11.04 -12.52
C LYS A 181 -5.83 -10.06 -11.68
N THR A 182 -5.57 -8.77 -11.88
CA THR A 182 -6.19 -7.69 -11.11
C THR A 182 -7.18 -6.90 -11.97
N LYS A 183 -8.38 -6.61 -11.43
CA LYS A 183 -9.34 -5.66 -11.96
C LYS A 183 -9.45 -4.45 -11.04
N TYR A 184 -9.57 -3.26 -11.62
CA TYR A 184 -9.75 -2.02 -10.84
C TYR A 184 -11.16 -1.48 -10.98
N LEU A 185 -11.74 -1.08 -9.84
CA LEU A 185 -12.98 -0.32 -9.75
C LEU A 185 -12.64 1.16 -9.60
N ASP A 186 -13.10 1.95 -10.55
CA ASP A 186 -12.85 3.38 -10.55
C ASP A 186 -13.81 4.11 -9.62
N TYR A 187 -13.30 5.06 -8.82
CA TYR A 187 -14.14 5.90 -7.99
C TYR A 187 -13.61 7.33 -7.85
N HIS A 188 -14.51 8.24 -7.51
CA HIS A 188 -14.18 9.63 -7.20
C HIS A 188 -13.73 9.79 -5.77
N ASN A 189 -12.86 10.78 -5.54
CA ASN A 189 -12.31 11.05 -4.21
C ASN A 189 -13.43 11.26 -3.17
N VAL A 190 -13.30 10.59 -2.04
CA VAL A 190 -14.14 10.78 -0.87
C VAL A 190 -13.33 11.48 0.20
N GLU A 191 -13.90 12.53 0.80
CA GLU A 191 -13.25 13.22 1.90
C GLU A 191 -13.18 12.33 3.14
N ARG A 192 -12.13 12.51 3.93
CA ARG A 192 -11.92 11.83 5.20
C ARG A 192 -13.04 12.19 6.17
N VAL A 193 -13.60 11.20 6.86
CA VAL A 193 -14.70 11.42 7.82
C VAL A 193 -14.21 12.04 9.12
N ALA A 194 -12.99 11.65 9.56
CA ALA A 194 -12.35 12.13 10.78
C ALA A 194 -10.82 12.01 10.71
N GLY A 195 -10.10 12.65 11.64
CA GLY A 195 -8.65 12.58 11.74
C GLY A 195 -7.88 13.45 10.73
N GLU A 196 -6.56 13.51 10.88
CA GLU A 196 -5.65 14.26 10.02
C GLU A 196 -4.71 13.32 9.25
N SER A 197 -4.26 13.75 8.06
CA SER A 197 -3.29 12.97 7.27
C SER A 197 -1.87 13.16 7.80
N ASP A 198 -1.22 12.07 8.18
CA ASP A 198 0.19 12.07 8.64
C ASP A 198 1.21 12.14 7.46
N TRP A 199 0.71 12.16 6.21
CA TRP A 199 1.54 12.21 5.01
C TRP A 199 1.96 13.65 4.67
N ASN A 200 3.26 13.92 4.78
CA ASN A 200 3.87 15.17 4.28
C ASN A 200 4.67 14.91 2.99
N THR A 201 5.08 16.00 2.30
CA THR A 201 5.80 15.93 1.02
C THR A 201 7.11 15.14 1.12
N TRP A 202 7.83 15.21 2.25
CA TRP A 202 9.07 14.49 2.46
C TRP A 202 8.85 12.98 2.63
N LYS A 203 7.83 12.58 3.40
CA LYS A 203 7.43 11.17 3.54
C LYS A 203 7.02 10.57 2.20
N LEU A 204 6.27 11.33 1.37
CA LEU A 204 5.88 10.91 0.03
C LEU A 204 7.10 10.74 -0.89
N PHE A 205 8.05 11.68 -0.85
CA PHE A 205 9.27 11.60 -1.63
C PHE A 205 10.12 10.39 -1.22
N LYS A 206 10.31 10.17 0.08
CA LYS A 206 11.04 9.00 0.59
C LYS A 206 10.38 7.70 0.12
N TYR A 207 9.07 7.56 0.30
CA TYR A 207 8.31 6.39 -0.15
C TYR A 207 8.44 6.13 -1.66
N ALA A 208 8.46 7.21 -2.45
CA ALA A 208 8.71 7.14 -3.88
C ALA A 208 10.12 6.62 -4.21
N MET A 209 11.14 7.10 -3.48
CA MET A 209 12.53 6.66 -3.67
C MET A 209 12.73 5.20 -3.26
N ASP A 210 12.09 4.78 -2.16
CA ASP A 210 12.11 3.37 -1.72
C ASP A 210 11.50 2.49 -2.82
N GLY A 211 10.34 2.88 -3.40
CA GLY A 211 9.72 2.15 -4.50
C GLY A 211 10.60 2.06 -5.77
N ILE A 212 11.38 3.11 -6.10
CA ILE A 212 12.33 3.07 -7.22
C ILE A 212 13.48 2.09 -6.91
N ALA A 213 14.00 2.13 -5.69
CA ALA A 213 15.13 1.27 -5.29
C ALA A 213 14.75 -0.21 -5.27
N ASP A 214 13.52 -0.54 -4.83
CA ASP A 214 13.05 -1.91 -4.68
C ASP A 214 12.69 -2.57 -6.03
N PHE A 215 12.18 -1.79 -6.99
CA PHE A 215 11.67 -2.31 -8.26
C PHE A 215 12.45 -1.84 -9.50
N SER A 216 13.67 -1.29 -9.32
CA SER A 216 14.48 -0.84 -10.44
C SER A 216 15.97 -0.98 -10.17
N GLN A 217 16.69 -1.55 -11.12
CA GLN A 217 18.15 -1.58 -11.12
C GLN A 217 18.79 -0.26 -11.61
N ALA A 218 17.97 0.70 -12.07
CA ALA A 218 18.47 1.93 -12.68
C ALA A 218 19.42 2.74 -11.76
N PRO A 219 19.14 2.93 -10.45
CA PRO A 219 20.04 3.63 -9.54
C PRO A 219 21.40 2.91 -9.40
N LEU A 220 21.38 1.58 -9.31
CA LEU A 220 22.60 0.77 -9.21
C LEU A 220 23.42 0.85 -10.50
N ASN A 221 22.75 0.69 -11.66
CA ASN A 221 23.40 0.77 -12.96
C ASN A 221 24.03 2.16 -13.17
N LEU A 222 23.35 3.25 -12.77
CA LEU A 222 23.88 4.60 -12.85
C LEU A 222 25.18 4.74 -12.01
N ALA A 223 25.17 4.22 -10.77
CA ALA A 223 26.36 4.23 -9.91
C ALA A 223 27.52 3.45 -10.53
N VAL A 224 27.24 2.28 -11.13
CA VAL A 224 28.23 1.45 -11.83
C VAL A 224 28.81 2.21 -13.04
N TRP A 225 27.97 2.84 -13.85
CA TRP A 225 28.45 3.61 -15.02
C TRP A 225 29.30 4.83 -14.62
N ILE A 226 28.88 5.57 -13.60
CA ILE A 226 29.64 6.73 -13.07
C ILE A 226 30.99 6.24 -12.51
N GLY A 227 30.99 5.18 -11.71
CA GLY A 227 32.21 4.60 -11.13
C GLY A 227 33.18 4.11 -12.20
N THR A 228 32.68 3.34 -13.20
CA THR A 228 33.49 2.85 -14.31
C THR A 228 34.05 3.99 -15.16
N GLY A 229 33.23 5.00 -15.48
CA GLY A 229 33.69 6.18 -16.23
C GLY A 229 34.78 6.96 -15.49
N SER A 230 34.60 7.19 -14.19
CA SER A 230 35.59 7.87 -13.32
C SER A 230 36.90 7.07 -13.23
N PHE A 231 36.81 5.75 -13.12
CA PHE A 231 37.99 4.87 -13.10
C PHE A 231 38.78 4.97 -14.42
N ILE A 232 38.10 4.88 -15.57
CA ILE A 232 38.75 4.99 -16.89
C ILE A 232 39.42 6.35 -17.06
N LEU A 233 38.73 7.45 -16.68
CA LEU A 233 39.30 8.80 -16.75
C LEU A 233 40.54 8.95 -15.86
N SER A 234 40.52 8.39 -14.65
CA SER A 234 41.65 8.40 -13.73
C SER A 234 42.83 7.60 -14.30
N LEU A 235 42.57 6.47 -14.94
CA LEU A 235 43.62 5.65 -15.57
C LEU A 235 44.26 6.38 -16.73
N ILE A 236 43.48 7.03 -17.60
CA ILE A 236 43.99 7.84 -18.71
C ILE A 236 44.84 9.00 -18.17
N GLY A 237 44.36 9.69 -17.12
CA GLY A 237 45.12 10.75 -16.47
C GLY A 237 46.45 10.29 -15.91
N LEU A 238 46.48 9.11 -15.26
CA LEU A 238 47.71 8.52 -14.74
C LEU A 238 48.71 8.22 -15.86
N ILE A 239 48.25 7.59 -16.96
CA ILE A 239 49.11 7.29 -18.13
C ILE A 239 49.66 8.61 -18.74
N ALA A 240 48.83 9.63 -18.88
CA ALA A 240 49.27 10.90 -19.40
C ALA A 240 50.32 11.59 -18.52
N VAL A 241 50.25 11.48 -17.20
CA VAL A 241 51.27 11.98 -16.26
C VAL A 241 52.54 11.19 -16.41
N ILE A 242 52.48 9.86 -16.56
CA ILE A 242 53.69 9.03 -16.74
C ILE A 242 54.42 9.36 -18.06
N ILE A 243 53.68 9.55 -19.16
CA ILE A 243 54.25 9.85 -20.47
C ILE A 243 54.84 11.27 -20.50
N ARG A 244 54.30 12.22 -19.73
CA ARG A 244 54.84 13.58 -19.66
C ARG A 244 56.07 13.75 -18.82
N ARG A 245 56.44 12.80 -18.03
CA ARG A 245 57.61 12.78 -17.17
C ARG A 245 58.81 12.12 -17.88
#